data_9b0d7d35781777ead8302e63e31d2f8d
#
_entry.id   9b0d7d35781777ead8302e63e31d2f8d
#
_cell.length_a   1.000
_cell.length_b   1.000
_cell.length_c   1.000
_cell.angle_alpha   90.00
_cell.angle_beta   90.00
_cell.angle_gamma   90.00
#
_symmetry.space_group_name_H-M   'P 1'
#
loop_
_entity.id
_entity.type
_entity.pdbx_description
1 polymer ?
#
loop_
_entity_poly.entity_id
_entity_poly.type
_entity_poly.pdbx_seq_one_letter_code
_entity_poly.pdbx_strand_id
1 'polypeptide(L)'
;MSCNEYEGFRLSRTAHGAELEFVMPRELEGKLFARLYARGPLNDEALGDPARVWAALSAEYGGRPLAAPHQVHGVNIIEASEREALPARSEADGVFIGSDCRALASLRFADCTPVVIAGAGDKPWMMILHSGFKGTLLNISAAALERFGGGRAGGKIWAWIGPRICACCYSRRADDPVTREALAKFSPECAKEKDGFVFFDIGGEIRRQLSASGVPEENIFDFGGCTRCENEVFYSYRAGDEEKRNFLLAGRSTNRENM
;
A
#
# COMPACT_ATOMS: atom_id res chain seq x y z
N MET A 1 -17.17 -13.70 -14.32
CA MET A 1 -16.19 -12.71 -13.82
C MET A 1 -14.82 -13.23 -14.21
N SER A 2 -14.00 -12.47 -14.93
CA SER A 2 -12.61 -12.87 -15.22
C SER A 2 -11.79 -12.59 -13.95
N CYS A 3 -11.05 -13.57 -13.48
CA CYS A 3 -10.09 -13.44 -12.38
C CYS A 3 -8.71 -13.71 -12.98
N ASN A 4 -7.77 -12.77 -12.81
CA ASN A 4 -6.39 -12.94 -13.21
C ASN A 4 -5.55 -13.14 -11.94
N GLU A 5 -4.79 -14.23 -11.91
CA GLU A 5 -3.88 -14.56 -10.82
C GLU A 5 -2.46 -14.11 -11.17
N TYR A 6 -1.82 -13.48 -10.20
CA TYR A 6 -0.42 -13.07 -10.21
C TYR A 6 0.24 -13.63 -8.94
N GLU A 7 1.55 -13.76 -8.94
CA GLU A 7 2.25 -14.22 -7.74
C GLU A 7 1.98 -13.27 -6.56
N GLY A 8 1.32 -13.77 -5.52
CA GLY A 8 0.93 -12.99 -4.34
C GLY A 8 -0.27 -12.06 -4.52
N PHE A 9 -0.97 -12.09 -5.67
CA PHE A 9 -2.11 -11.22 -5.93
C PHE A 9 -3.19 -11.90 -6.77
N ARG A 10 -4.44 -11.42 -6.58
CA ARG A 10 -5.59 -11.81 -7.41
C ARG A 10 -6.37 -10.56 -7.83
N LEU A 11 -6.48 -10.32 -9.13
CA LEU A 11 -7.25 -9.20 -9.68
C LEU A 11 -8.62 -9.71 -10.16
N SER A 12 -9.68 -9.07 -9.73
CA SER A 12 -11.06 -9.42 -10.08
C SER A 12 -11.88 -8.14 -10.35
N ARG A 13 -13.11 -8.32 -10.86
CA ARG A 13 -14.11 -7.25 -10.98
C ARG A 13 -15.35 -7.63 -10.21
N THR A 14 -15.84 -6.70 -9.39
CA THR A 14 -17.05 -6.84 -8.57
C THR A 14 -18.02 -5.69 -8.85
N ALA A 15 -19.09 -5.61 -8.06
CA ALA A 15 -20.01 -4.46 -8.11
C ALA A 15 -19.32 -3.14 -7.71
N HIS A 16 -18.25 -3.19 -6.93
CA HIS A 16 -17.46 -2.01 -6.52
C HIS A 16 -16.50 -1.52 -7.61
N GLY A 17 -16.17 -2.35 -8.59
CA GLY A 17 -15.20 -2.07 -9.65
C GLY A 17 -14.09 -3.11 -9.73
N ALA A 18 -12.88 -2.70 -10.10
CA ALA A 18 -11.71 -3.56 -10.06
C ALA A 18 -11.22 -3.70 -8.61
N GLU A 19 -10.88 -4.91 -8.21
CA GLU A 19 -10.37 -5.24 -6.87
C GLU A 19 -9.12 -6.08 -6.99
N LEU A 20 -8.07 -5.67 -6.27
CA LEU A 20 -6.82 -6.42 -6.16
C LEU A 20 -6.68 -6.95 -4.74
N GLU A 21 -6.78 -8.25 -4.58
CA GLU A 21 -6.52 -8.94 -3.33
C GLU A 21 -5.01 -9.20 -3.19
N PHE A 22 -4.47 -8.92 -2.01
CA PHE A 22 -3.13 -9.33 -1.58
C PHE A 22 -3.26 -10.71 -0.96
N VAL A 23 -2.85 -11.75 -1.69
CA VAL A 23 -3.07 -13.15 -1.29
C VAL A 23 -2.17 -13.50 -0.13
N MET A 24 -2.78 -13.80 1.02
CA MET A 24 -2.04 -14.15 2.23
C MET A 24 -1.44 -15.57 2.13
N PRO A 25 -0.19 -15.78 2.59
CA PRO A 25 0.38 -17.12 2.68
C PRO A 25 -0.38 -17.96 3.71
N ARG A 26 -0.22 -19.28 3.63
CA ARG A 26 -0.94 -20.25 4.47
C ARG A 26 -0.90 -19.93 5.96
N GLU A 27 0.23 -19.39 6.45
CA GLU A 27 0.43 -19.02 7.86
C GLU A 27 -0.45 -17.86 8.31
N LEU A 28 -0.91 -17.01 7.37
CA LEU A 28 -1.72 -15.81 7.61
C LEU A 28 -3.14 -15.90 7.01
N GLU A 29 -3.40 -16.93 6.20
CA GLU A 29 -4.70 -17.17 5.59
C GLU A 29 -5.81 -17.28 6.65
N GLY A 30 -6.93 -16.63 6.41
CA GLY A 30 -8.05 -16.55 7.35
C GLY A 30 -7.79 -15.72 8.61
N LYS A 31 -6.59 -15.20 8.81
CA LYS A 31 -6.23 -14.35 9.96
C LYS A 31 -6.15 -12.87 9.60
N LEU A 32 -5.61 -12.56 8.43
CA LEU A 32 -5.39 -11.20 7.91
C LEU A 32 -5.90 -11.11 6.49
N PHE A 33 -6.26 -9.91 6.06
CA PHE A 33 -6.58 -9.60 4.67
C PHE A 33 -6.07 -8.20 4.29
N ALA A 34 -5.79 -8.01 3.01
CA ALA A 34 -5.59 -6.71 2.40
C ALA A 34 -6.20 -6.71 0.99
N ARG A 35 -6.94 -5.66 0.65
CA ARG A 35 -7.62 -5.51 -0.63
C ARG A 35 -7.56 -4.07 -1.11
N LEU A 36 -7.16 -3.88 -2.35
CA LEU A 36 -7.17 -2.58 -3.02
C LEU A 36 -8.41 -2.48 -3.90
N TYR A 37 -9.36 -1.64 -3.51
CA TYR A 37 -10.47 -1.21 -4.36
C TYR A 37 -9.92 -0.19 -5.36
N ALA A 38 -9.92 -0.56 -6.63
CA ALA A 38 -9.37 0.25 -7.70
C ALA A 38 -10.49 0.97 -8.48
N ARG A 39 -10.33 1.16 -9.78
CA ARG A 39 -11.27 1.94 -10.58
C ARG A 39 -12.66 1.29 -10.64
N GLY A 40 -13.68 2.06 -10.30
CA GLY A 40 -15.06 1.65 -10.36
C GLY A 40 -16.03 2.55 -9.57
N PRO A 41 -17.32 2.23 -9.56
CA PRO A 41 -18.36 3.08 -8.98
C PRO A 41 -18.07 3.51 -7.54
N LEU A 42 -17.57 2.61 -6.70
CA LEU A 42 -17.25 2.89 -5.30
C LEU A 42 -16.33 4.12 -5.14
N ASN A 43 -15.21 4.13 -5.87
CA ASN A 43 -14.22 5.19 -5.77
C ASN A 43 -14.53 6.40 -6.66
N ASP A 44 -15.30 6.19 -7.75
CA ASP A 44 -15.79 7.29 -8.60
C ASP A 44 -16.71 8.25 -7.82
N GLU A 45 -17.58 7.69 -6.98
CA GLU A 45 -18.51 8.48 -6.15
C GLU A 45 -17.83 9.09 -4.91
N ALA A 46 -16.79 8.41 -4.39
CA ALA A 46 -16.12 8.84 -3.16
C ALA A 46 -15.17 10.02 -3.34
N LEU A 47 -14.63 10.24 -4.56
CA LEU A 47 -13.68 11.32 -4.88
C LEU A 47 -12.50 11.40 -3.87
N GLY A 48 -11.92 10.25 -3.56
CA GLY A 48 -10.77 10.14 -2.65
C GLY A 48 -11.08 10.35 -1.15
N ASP A 49 -12.33 10.57 -0.77
CA ASP A 49 -12.75 10.69 0.62
C ASP A 49 -12.92 9.30 1.27
N PRO A 50 -12.08 8.92 2.24
CA PRO A 50 -12.17 7.62 2.90
C PRO A 50 -13.48 7.43 3.70
N ALA A 51 -14.11 8.51 4.16
CA ALA A 51 -15.36 8.40 4.89
C ALA A 51 -16.52 7.99 3.97
N ARG A 52 -16.53 8.47 2.73
CA ARG A 52 -17.53 8.06 1.72
C ARG A 52 -17.33 6.60 1.31
N VAL A 53 -16.09 6.18 1.03
CA VAL A 53 -15.78 4.77 0.75
C VAL A 53 -16.22 3.89 1.92
N TRP A 54 -15.90 4.30 3.15
CA TRP A 54 -16.25 3.52 4.33
C TRP A 54 -17.76 3.46 4.60
N ALA A 55 -18.47 4.53 4.33
CA ALA A 55 -19.93 4.52 4.44
C ALA A 55 -20.58 3.46 3.53
N ALA A 56 -20.02 3.24 2.34
CA ALA A 56 -20.49 2.21 1.40
C ALA A 56 -20.10 0.79 1.82
N LEU A 57 -18.86 0.60 2.34
CA LEU A 57 -18.29 -0.72 2.65
C LEU A 57 -18.57 -1.21 4.07
N SER A 58 -18.84 -0.32 5.03
CA SER A 58 -18.80 -0.65 6.47
C SER A 58 -19.70 -1.82 6.87
N ALA A 59 -20.86 -1.96 6.23
CA ALA A 59 -21.80 -3.06 6.50
C ALA A 59 -21.21 -4.44 6.15
N GLU A 60 -20.44 -4.54 5.08
CA GLU A 60 -19.77 -5.77 4.64
C GLU A 60 -18.71 -6.21 5.67
N TYR A 61 -18.10 -5.24 6.35
CA TYR A 61 -17.07 -5.46 7.37
C TYR A 61 -17.60 -5.37 8.80
N GLY A 62 -18.93 -5.54 8.99
CA GLY A 62 -19.56 -5.61 10.31
C GLY A 62 -19.52 -4.29 11.11
N GLY A 63 -19.45 -3.14 10.46
CA GLY A 63 -19.42 -1.82 11.09
C GLY A 63 -18.17 -1.57 11.95
N ARG A 64 -17.06 -2.22 11.65
CA ARG A 64 -15.80 -2.07 12.40
C ARG A 64 -15.26 -0.64 12.30
N PRO A 65 -14.55 -0.11 13.31
CA PRO A 65 -13.87 1.18 13.20
C PRO A 65 -12.83 1.17 12.06
N LEU A 66 -12.66 2.30 11.34
CA LEU A 66 -11.67 2.45 10.28
C LEU A 66 -10.66 3.54 10.60
N ALA A 67 -9.39 3.18 10.76
CA ALA A 67 -8.28 4.12 10.82
C ALA A 67 -7.87 4.54 9.39
N ALA A 68 -8.04 5.82 9.07
CA ALA A 68 -7.78 6.37 7.73
C ALA A 68 -7.01 7.70 7.84
N PRO A 69 -5.70 7.69 8.13
CA PRO A 69 -4.92 8.89 8.40
C PRO A 69 -4.88 9.87 7.21
N HIS A 70 -4.51 11.10 7.49
CA HIS A 70 -4.17 12.09 6.48
C HIS A 70 -2.74 11.85 5.99
N GLN A 71 -2.59 11.41 4.73
CA GLN A 71 -1.30 11.09 4.14
C GLN A 71 -0.57 12.38 3.74
N VAL A 72 0.67 12.52 4.19
CA VAL A 72 1.53 13.72 4.00
C VAL A 72 2.84 13.39 3.27
N HIS A 73 2.96 12.19 2.75
CA HIS A 73 4.16 11.65 2.08
C HIS A 73 5.39 11.62 3.01
N GLY A 74 5.17 11.38 4.30
CA GLY A 74 6.19 11.22 5.33
C GLY A 74 6.54 9.76 5.63
N VAL A 75 7.01 9.54 6.87
CA VAL A 75 7.34 8.19 7.40
C VAL A 75 6.63 7.91 8.73
N ASN A 76 5.69 8.77 9.13
CA ASN A 76 4.95 8.53 10.36
C ASN A 76 3.98 7.36 10.18
N ILE A 77 3.89 6.51 11.21
CA ILE A 77 3.05 5.32 11.24
C ILE A 77 2.25 5.36 12.55
N ILE A 78 0.93 5.26 12.45
CA ILE A 78 0.02 5.14 13.61
C ILE A 78 -0.34 3.68 13.87
N GLU A 79 -0.80 3.38 15.07
CA GLU A 79 -1.44 2.10 15.39
C GLU A 79 -2.94 2.20 15.12
N ALA A 80 -3.49 1.23 14.39
CA ALA A 80 -4.94 1.14 14.19
C ALA A 80 -5.63 0.92 15.53
N SER A 81 -6.61 1.76 15.85
CA SER A 81 -7.39 1.68 17.10
C SER A 81 -8.71 2.42 16.93
N GLU A 82 -9.63 2.26 17.89
CA GLU A 82 -10.87 3.04 17.90
C GLU A 82 -10.61 4.55 18.04
N ARG A 83 -9.53 4.94 18.73
CA ARG A 83 -9.11 6.33 18.90
C ARG A 83 -8.65 6.98 17.58
N GLU A 84 -8.00 6.21 16.71
CA GLU A 84 -7.51 6.66 15.42
C GLU A 84 -8.53 6.42 14.29
N ALA A 85 -9.73 5.92 14.63
CA ALA A 85 -10.79 5.68 13.66
C ALA A 85 -11.50 6.98 13.26
N LEU A 86 -12.09 6.96 12.08
CA LEU A 86 -12.91 8.08 11.58
C LEU A 86 -13.93 8.55 12.62
N PRO A 87 -14.10 9.87 12.79
CA PRO A 87 -13.59 10.95 11.93
C PRO A 87 -12.15 11.41 12.22
N ALA A 88 -11.44 10.80 13.18
CA ALA A 88 -10.05 11.16 13.47
C ALA A 88 -9.14 10.86 12.28
N ARG A 89 -8.26 11.80 11.94
CA ARG A 89 -7.34 11.69 10.82
C ARG A 89 -5.99 12.28 11.17
N SER A 90 -5.26 11.58 12.05
CA SER A 90 -3.87 11.91 12.37
C SER A 90 -3.00 11.88 11.10
N GLU A 91 -1.99 12.74 11.02
CA GLU A 91 -1.05 12.73 9.89
C GLU A 91 -0.15 11.51 9.96
N ALA A 92 -0.28 10.61 8.97
CA ALA A 92 0.57 9.43 8.84
C ALA A 92 0.51 8.87 7.42
N ASP A 93 1.59 8.18 7.03
CA ASP A 93 1.70 7.48 5.75
C ASP A 93 1.81 5.95 5.95
N GLY A 94 1.57 5.48 7.16
CA GLY A 94 1.47 4.07 7.49
C GLY A 94 0.52 3.81 8.64
N VAL A 95 -0.04 2.59 8.66
CA VAL A 95 -0.88 2.10 9.77
C VAL A 95 -0.42 0.70 10.16
N PHE A 96 -0.10 0.53 11.43
CA PHE A 96 0.17 -0.78 12.03
C PHE A 96 -1.12 -1.37 12.61
N ILE A 97 -1.35 -2.66 12.37
CA ILE A 97 -2.51 -3.43 12.81
C ILE A 97 -2.00 -4.57 13.70
N GLY A 98 -2.17 -4.44 14.99
CA GLY A 98 -1.76 -5.44 15.97
C GLY A 98 -2.71 -6.64 16.03
N SER A 99 -2.27 -7.71 16.70
CA SER A 99 -3.00 -8.98 16.83
C SER A 99 -4.38 -8.86 17.46
N ASP A 100 -4.56 -7.91 18.37
CA ASP A 100 -5.80 -7.75 19.14
C ASP A 100 -6.65 -6.58 18.61
N CYS A 101 -6.21 -5.94 17.49
CA CYS A 101 -6.88 -4.79 16.92
C CYS A 101 -8.16 -5.20 16.19
N ARG A 102 -9.29 -4.55 16.55
CA ARG A 102 -10.56 -4.71 15.83
C ARG A 102 -10.74 -3.70 14.72
N ALA A 103 -10.07 -2.55 14.79
CA ALA A 103 -10.15 -1.55 13.74
C ALA A 103 -9.52 -2.07 12.44
N LEU A 104 -10.09 -1.63 11.33
CA LEU A 104 -9.50 -1.75 10.01
C LEU A 104 -8.62 -0.55 9.73
N ALA A 105 -7.76 -0.67 8.74
CA ALA A 105 -6.89 0.41 8.29
C ALA A 105 -7.08 0.66 6.80
N SER A 106 -6.98 1.91 6.37
CA SER A 106 -6.99 2.27 4.95
C SER A 106 -6.00 3.36 4.59
N LEU A 107 -5.47 3.26 3.38
CA LEU A 107 -4.67 4.30 2.72
C LEU A 107 -5.15 4.46 1.27
N ARG A 108 -4.85 5.61 0.64
CA ARG A 108 -5.32 5.98 -0.68
C ARG A 108 -4.16 6.24 -1.63
N PHE A 109 -4.34 5.86 -2.89
CA PHE A 109 -3.27 5.83 -3.87
C PHE A 109 -3.74 6.32 -5.24
N ALA A 110 -2.89 7.08 -5.91
CA ALA A 110 -2.89 7.34 -7.34
C ALA A 110 -1.43 7.59 -7.71
N ASP A 111 -0.75 6.58 -8.26
CA ASP A 111 0.67 6.49 -8.59
C ASP A 111 1.63 6.11 -7.44
N CYS A 112 1.41 6.57 -6.20
CA CYS A 112 2.20 6.12 -5.07
C CYS A 112 1.97 4.62 -4.81
N THR A 113 2.98 3.95 -4.25
CA THR A 113 2.99 2.50 -4.07
C THR A 113 2.29 2.10 -2.76
N PRO A 114 1.24 1.26 -2.81
CA PRO A 114 0.77 0.55 -1.63
C PRO A 114 1.76 -0.56 -1.28
N VAL A 115 2.27 -0.54 -0.05
CA VAL A 115 3.10 -1.61 0.50
C VAL A 115 2.36 -2.24 1.67
N VAL A 116 2.22 -3.57 1.64
CA VAL A 116 1.66 -4.36 2.73
C VAL A 116 2.80 -5.20 3.29
N ILE A 117 2.97 -5.20 4.62
CA ILE A 117 3.94 -6.05 5.32
C ILE A 117 3.17 -6.82 6.39
N ALA A 118 3.38 -8.12 6.47
CA ALA A 118 2.71 -8.94 7.48
C ALA A 118 3.66 -9.96 8.10
N GLY A 119 3.49 -10.20 9.38
CA GLY A 119 4.27 -11.18 10.12
C GLY A 119 3.39 -12.28 10.73
N ALA A 120 3.84 -13.54 10.59
CA ALA A 120 3.25 -14.68 11.26
C ALA A 120 3.90 -14.93 12.64
N GLY A 121 3.18 -15.65 13.48
CA GLY A 121 3.57 -16.01 14.84
C GLY A 121 2.32 -16.28 15.67
N ASP A 122 2.49 -16.38 16.98
CA ASP A 122 1.35 -16.53 17.90
C ASP A 122 0.40 -15.34 17.84
N LYS A 123 0.96 -14.17 17.54
CA LYS A 123 0.24 -12.90 17.38
C LYS A 123 0.52 -12.30 16.00
N PRO A 124 -0.21 -12.72 14.94
CA PRO A 124 -0.02 -12.17 13.61
C PRO A 124 -0.35 -10.67 13.58
N TRP A 125 0.42 -9.93 12.80
CA TRP A 125 0.32 -8.48 12.65
C TRP A 125 0.47 -8.07 11.17
N MET A 126 0.04 -6.87 10.86
CA MET A 126 0.15 -6.29 9.52
C MET A 126 0.47 -4.81 9.57
N MET A 127 1.12 -4.31 8.54
CA MET A 127 1.29 -2.89 8.28
C MET A 127 0.88 -2.59 6.84
N ILE A 128 0.24 -1.44 6.64
CA ILE A 128 0.02 -0.85 5.31
C ILE A 128 0.77 0.47 5.24
N LEU A 129 1.49 0.70 4.15
CA LEU A 129 2.34 1.87 3.96
C LEU A 129 2.02 2.56 2.64
N HIS A 130 2.08 3.89 2.63
CA HIS A 130 2.01 4.74 1.46
C HIS A 130 3.41 5.17 1.06
N SER A 131 4.02 4.44 0.15
CA SER A 131 5.39 4.67 -0.31
C SER A 131 5.40 5.32 -1.71
N GLY A 132 5.19 6.63 -1.74
CA GLY A 132 5.45 7.44 -2.93
C GLY A 132 6.94 7.80 -3.02
N PHE A 133 7.32 8.63 -4.01
CA PHE A 133 8.73 9.05 -4.20
C PHE A 133 9.38 9.56 -2.90
N LYS A 134 8.72 10.47 -2.18
CA LYS A 134 9.27 11.02 -0.93
C LYS A 134 9.31 9.99 0.20
N GLY A 135 8.26 9.18 0.36
CA GLY A 135 8.22 8.12 1.37
C GLY A 135 9.30 7.05 1.12
N THR A 136 9.55 6.70 -0.14
CA THR A 136 10.65 5.80 -0.55
C THR A 136 12.01 6.45 -0.29
N LEU A 137 12.19 7.71 -0.65
CA LEU A 137 13.42 8.47 -0.38
C LEU A 137 13.78 8.54 1.11
N LEU A 138 12.76 8.64 1.97
CA LEU A 138 12.88 8.65 3.43
C LEU A 138 12.90 7.24 4.04
N ASN A 139 12.74 6.19 3.22
CA ASN A 139 12.74 4.78 3.60
C ASN A 139 11.66 4.43 4.66
N ILE A 140 10.40 4.69 4.32
CA ILE A 140 9.26 4.36 5.20
C ILE A 140 9.20 2.87 5.55
N SER A 141 9.66 1.99 4.67
CA SER A 141 9.69 0.54 4.89
C SER A 141 10.61 0.16 6.05
N ALA A 142 11.83 0.72 6.08
CA ALA A 142 12.75 0.48 7.19
C ALA A 142 12.23 1.09 8.49
N ALA A 143 11.73 2.33 8.46
CA ALA A 143 11.14 2.97 9.64
C ALA A 143 9.98 2.16 10.24
N ALA A 144 9.15 1.55 9.38
CA ALA A 144 8.06 0.67 9.80
C ALA A 144 8.56 -0.61 10.45
N LEU A 145 9.50 -1.29 9.81
CA LEU A 145 10.05 -2.56 10.31
C LEU A 145 10.87 -2.37 11.58
N GLU A 146 11.64 -1.30 11.69
CA GLU A 146 12.40 -0.95 12.91
C GLU A 146 11.45 -0.72 14.10
N ARG A 147 10.38 0.06 13.89
CA ARG A 147 9.46 0.42 14.97
C ARG A 147 8.55 -0.74 15.38
N PHE A 148 8.04 -1.54 14.45
CA PHE A 148 7.00 -2.52 14.69
C PHE A 148 7.38 -3.96 14.37
N GLY A 149 8.38 -4.20 13.51
CA GLY A 149 8.80 -5.52 13.05
C GLY A 149 9.83 -6.19 13.94
N GLY A 150 10.75 -5.44 14.51
CA GLY A 150 12.01 -5.93 15.08
C GLY A 150 11.95 -6.72 16.40
N GLY A 151 10.86 -6.73 17.12
CA GLY A 151 10.77 -7.47 18.40
C GLY A 151 9.67 -8.54 18.41
N ARG A 152 8.88 -8.60 17.34
CA ARG A 152 7.70 -9.48 17.23
C ARG A 152 7.95 -10.67 16.29
N ALA A 153 9.14 -10.74 15.73
CA ALA A 153 9.52 -11.68 14.69
C ALA A 153 10.21 -12.93 15.22
N GLY A 154 9.53 -13.70 16.06
CA GLY A 154 9.79 -15.14 16.14
C GLY A 154 9.20 -15.87 14.93
N GLY A 155 8.64 -15.16 13.94
CA GLY A 155 7.92 -15.70 12.80
C GLY A 155 8.39 -15.16 11.45
N LYS A 156 7.90 -15.78 10.37
CA LYS A 156 8.16 -15.34 9.01
C LYS A 156 7.50 -14.00 8.72
N ILE A 157 8.15 -13.18 7.89
CA ILE A 157 7.66 -11.88 7.40
C ILE A 157 7.49 -11.97 5.89
N TRP A 158 6.41 -11.38 5.38
CA TRP A 158 6.12 -11.21 3.96
C TRP A 158 5.83 -9.76 3.66
N ALA A 159 6.10 -9.36 2.41
CA ALA A 159 5.79 -8.04 1.91
C ALA A 159 5.18 -8.12 0.50
N TRP A 160 4.26 -7.20 0.22
CA TRP A 160 3.64 -7.03 -1.09
C TRP A 160 3.82 -5.59 -1.54
N ILE A 161 4.30 -5.43 -2.76
CA ILE A 161 4.47 -4.15 -3.45
C ILE A 161 3.37 -4.08 -4.50
N GLY A 162 2.36 -3.25 -4.27
CA GLY A 162 1.19 -3.14 -5.14
C GLY A 162 1.40 -2.30 -6.39
N PRO A 163 0.31 -2.03 -7.16
CA PRO A 163 0.36 -1.24 -8.38
C PRO A 163 0.80 0.19 -8.12
N ARG A 164 1.66 0.72 -9.00
CA ARG A 164 2.29 2.03 -8.87
C ARG A 164 2.65 2.60 -10.24
N ILE A 165 3.03 3.85 -10.29
CA ILE A 165 3.61 4.39 -11.51
C ILE A 165 4.96 3.72 -11.80
N CYS A 166 5.18 3.25 -13.03
CA CYS A 166 6.42 2.58 -13.42
C CYS A 166 7.56 3.58 -13.70
N ALA A 167 8.79 3.07 -13.75
CA ALA A 167 9.97 3.87 -14.02
C ALA A 167 9.91 4.64 -15.35
N CYS A 168 9.31 4.07 -16.40
CA CYS A 168 9.17 4.76 -17.68
C CYS A 168 8.13 5.89 -17.68
N CYS A 169 7.21 5.90 -16.72
CA CYS A 169 6.17 6.91 -16.57
C CYS A 169 6.47 7.97 -15.52
N TYR A 170 7.46 7.72 -14.65
CA TYR A 170 7.81 8.63 -13.56
C TYR A 170 9.20 9.21 -13.73
N SER A 171 9.26 10.48 -14.08
CA SER A 171 10.51 11.22 -14.18
C SER A 171 10.42 12.57 -13.45
N ARG A 172 11.59 13.09 -13.08
CA ARG A 172 11.81 14.39 -12.48
C ARG A 172 12.94 15.10 -13.20
N ARG A 173 12.94 16.44 -13.20
CA ARG A 173 14.05 17.20 -13.78
C ARG A 173 15.36 16.92 -13.02
N ALA A 174 16.45 16.69 -13.74
CA ALA A 174 17.76 16.37 -13.15
C ALA A 174 18.38 17.55 -12.39
N ASP A 175 17.99 18.80 -12.74
CA ASP A 175 18.46 20.02 -12.08
C ASP A 175 17.69 20.38 -10.79
N ASP A 176 16.58 19.68 -10.50
CA ASP A 176 15.79 19.87 -9.26
C ASP A 176 16.60 19.41 -8.03
N PRO A 177 16.73 20.23 -6.97
CA PRO A 177 17.51 19.88 -5.77
C PRO A 177 17.05 18.58 -5.09
N VAL A 178 15.74 18.33 -5.03
CA VAL A 178 15.18 17.10 -4.43
C VAL A 178 15.51 15.88 -5.28
N THR A 179 15.56 16.05 -6.61
CA THR A 179 15.98 14.98 -7.53
C THR A 179 17.45 14.62 -7.34
N ARG A 180 18.32 15.62 -7.14
CA ARG A 180 19.75 15.38 -6.84
C ARG A 180 19.95 14.71 -5.50
N GLU A 181 19.21 15.11 -4.47
CA GLU A 181 19.22 14.40 -3.18
C GLU A 181 18.79 12.93 -3.35
N ALA A 182 17.74 12.70 -4.13
CA ALA A 182 17.26 11.35 -4.39
C ALA A 182 18.28 10.48 -5.14
N LEU A 183 18.97 11.03 -6.13
CA LEU A 183 20.06 10.32 -6.84
C LEU A 183 21.18 9.86 -5.90
N ALA A 184 21.44 10.56 -4.81
CA ALA A 184 22.45 10.16 -3.82
C ALA A 184 21.98 9.05 -2.87
N LYS A 185 20.66 8.80 -2.79
CA LYS A 185 20.05 7.86 -1.84
C LYS A 185 19.46 6.61 -2.49
N PHE A 186 18.92 6.76 -3.71
CA PHE A 186 18.40 5.62 -4.47
C PHE A 186 19.56 4.76 -4.96
N SER A 187 19.32 3.48 -5.05
CA SER A 187 20.22 2.56 -5.72
C SER A 187 20.46 2.99 -7.18
N PRO A 188 21.69 2.91 -7.71
CA PRO A 188 22.00 3.30 -9.09
C PRO A 188 21.19 2.54 -10.15
N GLU A 189 20.78 1.29 -9.86
CA GLU A 189 19.91 0.53 -10.73
C GLU A 189 18.46 1.05 -10.75
N CYS A 190 18.02 1.74 -9.68
CA CYS A 190 16.67 2.27 -9.52
C CYS A 190 16.52 3.74 -9.93
N ALA A 191 17.59 4.41 -10.34
CA ALA A 191 17.57 5.79 -10.81
C ALA A 191 18.44 5.96 -12.05
N LYS A 192 17.85 6.36 -13.18
CA LYS A 192 18.54 6.51 -14.45
C LYS A 192 18.34 7.90 -15.01
N GLU A 193 19.43 8.63 -15.21
CA GLU A 193 19.41 9.95 -15.86
C GLU A 193 19.44 9.79 -17.38
N LYS A 194 18.54 10.52 -18.06
CA LYS A 194 18.46 10.59 -19.50
C LYS A 194 17.84 11.92 -19.93
N ASP A 195 18.44 12.62 -20.91
CA ASP A 195 17.91 13.82 -21.56
C ASP A 195 17.48 14.92 -20.56
N GLY A 196 18.25 15.13 -19.48
CA GLY A 196 17.96 16.13 -18.44
C GLY A 196 16.85 15.74 -17.46
N PHE A 197 16.41 14.49 -17.49
CA PHE A 197 15.46 13.91 -16.53
C PHE A 197 16.05 12.70 -15.84
N VAL A 198 15.60 12.45 -14.62
CA VAL A 198 15.88 11.21 -13.88
C VAL A 198 14.60 10.40 -13.79
N PHE A 199 14.68 9.16 -14.25
CA PHE A 199 13.62 8.15 -14.17
C PHE A 199 13.87 7.28 -12.95
N PHE A 200 12.87 7.15 -12.07
CA PHE A 200 12.96 6.42 -10.82
C PHE A 200 12.14 5.13 -10.85
N ASP A 201 12.76 4.00 -10.57
CA ASP A 201 12.09 2.75 -10.25
C ASP A 201 11.78 2.70 -8.76
N ILE A 202 10.63 3.24 -8.40
CA ILE A 202 10.15 3.29 -7.01
C ILE A 202 9.97 1.86 -6.45
N GLY A 203 9.43 0.93 -7.24
CA GLY A 203 9.21 -0.44 -6.81
C GLY A 203 10.47 -1.22 -6.57
N GLY A 204 11.45 -1.11 -7.46
CA GLY A 204 12.77 -1.71 -7.29
C GLY A 204 13.47 -1.20 -6.03
N GLU A 205 13.39 0.11 -5.76
CA GLU A 205 13.97 0.68 -4.55
C GLU A 205 13.25 0.20 -3.28
N ILE A 206 11.90 0.11 -3.28
CA ILE A 206 11.13 -0.43 -2.16
C ILE A 206 11.51 -1.90 -1.90
N ARG A 207 11.64 -2.73 -2.96
CA ARG A 207 12.07 -4.14 -2.83
C ARG A 207 13.43 -4.22 -2.14
N ARG A 208 14.40 -3.42 -2.60
CA ARG A 208 15.74 -3.36 -2.00
C ARG A 208 15.70 -2.94 -0.52
N GLN A 209 14.88 -1.94 -0.18
CA GLN A 209 14.70 -1.46 1.20
C GLN A 209 14.07 -2.53 2.10
N LEU A 210 13.09 -3.26 1.62
CA LEU A 210 12.45 -4.37 2.34
C LEU A 210 13.44 -5.51 2.61
N SER A 211 14.18 -5.94 1.57
CA SER A 211 15.21 -6.97 1.69
C SER A 211 16.33 -6.55 2.65
N ALA A 212 16.84 -5.32 2.53
CA ALA A 212 17.84 -4.76 3.44
C ALA A 212 17.33 -4.65 4.90
N SER A 213 16.02 -4.58 5.11
CA SER A 213 15.37 -4.55 6.43
C SER A 213 15.02 -5.94 6.95
N GLY A 214 15.48 -7.02 6.29
CA GLY A 214 15.37 -8.41 6.75
C GLY A 214 14.13 -9.15 6.27
N VAL A 215 13.38 -8.64 5.30
CA VAL A 215 12.33 -9.43 4.63
C VAL A 215 13.02 -10.35 3.60
N PRO A 216 12.84 -11.69 3.69
CA PRO A 216 13.42 -12.62 2.71
C PRO A 216 12.93 -12.31 1.29
N GLU A 217 13.82 -12.39 0.31
CA GLU A 217 13.50 -12.05 -1.10
C GLU A 217 12.35 -12.90 -1.66
N GLU A 218 12.33 -14.17 -1.31
CA GLU A 218 11.27 -15.12 -1.68
C GLU A 218 9.90 -14.80 -1.05
N ASN A 219 9.87 -13.90 -0.05
CA ASN A 219 8.67 -13.44 0.62
C ASN A 219 8.24 -12.03 0.17
N ILE A 220 8.90 -11.45 -0.85
CA ILE A 220 8.56 -10.13 -1.40
C ILE A 220 7.86 -10.33 -2.75
N PHE A 221 6.55 -10.11 -2.76
CA PHE A 221 5.71 -10.17 -3.95
C PHE A 221 5.58 -8.78 -4.58
N ASP A 222 5.75 -8.68 -5.89
CA ASP A 222 5.60 -7.43 -6.62
C ASP A 222 4.57 -7.59 -7.74
N PHE A 223 3.51 -6.79 -7.69
CA PHE A 223 2.46 -6.80 -8.71
C PHE A 223 2.98 -6.37 -10.09
N GLY A 224 3.94 -5.45 -10.15
CA GLY A 224 4.59 -5.00 -11.38
C GLY A 224 3.73 -4.09 -12.28
N GLY A 225 2.42 -3.98 -12.04
CA GLY A 225 1.50 -3.17 -12.85
C GLY A 225 1.68 -1.67 -12.66
N CYS A 226 1.53 -0.93 -13.78
CA CYS A 226 1.66 0.53 -13.79
C CYS A 226 0.29 1.21 -13.77
N THR A 227 0.01 2.01 -12.76
CA THR A 227 -1.25 2.74 -12.61
C THR A 227 -1.56 3.66 -13.79
N ARG A 228 -0.54 4.27 -14.41
CA ARG A 228 -0.71 5.13 -15.58
C ARG A 228 -0.96 4.33 -16.86
N CYS A 229 -0.22 3.23 -17.07
CA CYS A 229 -0.37 2.41 -18.28
C CYS A 229 -1.65 1.56 -18.26
N GLU A 230 -2.10 1.17 -17.06
CA GLU A 230 -3.31 0.38 -16.81
C GLU A 230 -4.41 1.26 -16.17
N ASN A 231 -4.57 2.49 -16.70
CA ASN A 231 -5.49 3.48 -16.14
C ASN A 231 -6.98 3.06 -16.23
N GLU A 232 -7.30 2.11 -17.09
CA GLU A 232 -8.63 1.48 -17.13
C GLU A 232 -8.93 0.57 -15.93
N VAL A 233 -7.89 0.21 -15.14
CA VAL A 233 -8.00 -0.62 -13.93
C VAL A 233 -7.72 0.21 -12.68
N PHE A 234 -6.71 1.08 -12.71
CA PHE A 234 -6.25 1.84 -11.57
C PHE A 234 -6.39 3.35 -11.79
N TYR A 235 -6.64 4.11 -10.73
CA TYR A 235 -6.54 5.57 -10.80
C TYR A 235 -5.08 6.00 -10.79
N SER A 236 -4.75 6.99 -11.62
CA SER A 236 -3.43 7.57 -11.74
C SER A 236 -3.52 9.10 -11.79
N TYR A 237 -2.86 9.77 -10.86
CA TYR A 237 -2.75 11.23 -10.85
C TYR A 237 -2.07 11.74 -12.14
N ARG A 238 -1.04 11.03 -12.62
CA ARG A 238 -0.33 11.34 -13.87
C ARG A 238 -1.16 11.11 -15.14
N ALA A 239 -2.24 10.33 -15.04
CA ALA A 239 -3.20 10.14 -16.12
C ALA A 239 -4.39 11.12 -16.05
N GLY A 240 -4.44 12.01 -15.03
CA GLY A 240 -5.48 13.02 -14.88
C GLY A 240 -6.55 12.71 -13.82
N ASP A 241 -6.39 11.65 -13.03
CA ASP A 241 -7.29 11.34 -11.92
C ASP A 241 -6.92 12.19 -10.68
N GLU A 242 -7.20 13.51 -10.72
CA GLU A 242 -6.76 14.44 -9.68
C GLU A 242 -7.46 14.22 -8.34
N GLU A 243 -8.73 13.84 -8.33
CA GLU A 243 -9.52 13.65 -7.11
C GLU A 243 -9.74 12.18 -6.73
N LYS A 244 -9.74 11.26 -7.71
CA LYS A 244 -10.04 9.85 -7.51
C LYS A 244 -8.84 9.07 -6.98
N ARG A 245 -9.09 8.06 -6.15
CA ARG A 245 -8.03 7.26 -5.53
C ARG A 245 -8.39 5.78 -5.50
N ASN A 246 -7.39 4.93 -5.67
CA ASN A 246 -7.44 3.54 -5.27
C ASN A 246 -7.43 3.49 -3.73
N PHE A 247 -8.30 2.68 -3.13
CA PHE A 247 -8.50 2.60 -1.70
C PHE A 247 -8.05 1.25 -1.18
N LEU A 248 -6.94 1.21 -0.43
CA LEU A 248 -6.47 0.00 0.24
C LEU A 248 -7.19 -0.15 1.58
N LEU A 249 -7.82 -1.30 1.80
CA LEU A 249 -8.41 -1.71 3.06
C LEU A 249 -7.68 -2.95 3.57
N ALA A 250 -7.32 -2.95 4.85
CA ALA A 250 -6.62 -4.07 5.47
C ALA A 250 -7.02 -4.26 6.93
N GLY A 251 -6.87 -5.48 7.41
CA GLY A 251 -7.18 -5.80 8.79
C GLY A 251 -7.14 -7.28 9.11
N ARG A 252 -7.68 -7.61 10.28
CA ARG A 252 -7.90 -8.99 10.67
C ARG A 252 -9.13 -9.55 9.98
N SER A 253 -9.02 -10.74 9.44
CA SER A 253 -10.17 -11.46 8.88
C SER A 253 -11.18 -11.83 9.97
N THR A 254 -12.45 -11.79 9.63
CA THR A 254 -13.55 -12.38 10.42
C THR A 254 -14.16 -13.52 9.60
N ASN A 255 -14.90 -14.43 10.24
CA ASN A 255 -15.53 -15.55 9.56
C ASN A 255 -16.50 -15.16 8.41
N ARG A 256 -16.83 -13.87 8.28
CA ARG A 256 -17.73 -13.35 7.22
C ARG A 256 -17.00 -12.94 5.94
N GLU A 257 -15.71 -12.69 6.00
CA GLU A 257 -14.91 -12.19 4.87
C GLU A 257 -14.32 -13.33 4.01
N ASN A 258 -14.52 -14.58 4.44
CA ASN A 258 -14.02 -15.79 3.78
C ASN A 258 -15.16 -16.58 3.04
N MET A 259 -16.35 -16.01 2.90
CA MET A 259 -17.49 -16.56 2.14
C MET A 259 -17.79 -15.70 0.91
#